data_e99398d33153c4d8f9f1cd66997da83f
#
_entry.id   e99398d33153c4d8f9f1cd66997da83f
#
_cell.length_a   1.000
_cell.length_b   1.000
_cell.length_c   1.000
_cell.angle_alpha   90.00
_cell.angle_beta   90.00
_cell.angle_gamma   90.00
#
_symmetry.space_group_name_H-M   'P 1'
#
loop_
_entity.id
_entity.type
_entity.pdbx_description
1 polymer ?
#
loop_
_entity_poly.entity_id
_entity_poly.type
_entity_poly.pdbx_seq_one_letter_code
_entity_poly.pdbx_strand_id
1 'polypeptide(L)'
;MAPPTERQGSLPLGDRRILVVEDQALIAMEVQDCLSRAGAVVVGPFGRLERGLAEAEKQSLDAALLDVDLNGVRCWPIAEILAARAIPFAFTTGFAGSIATPERFAGYPVLTKPYREEDVLAVLRKLLAA
;
A
#
# COMPACT_ATOMS: atom_id res chain seq x y z
N MET A 1 -1.77 -20.78 26.64
CA MET A 1 -1.95 -20.53 25.20
C MET A 1 -2.78 -19.28 25.00
N ALA A 2 -2.34 -18.39 24.13
CA ALA A 2 -3.06 -17.16 23.86
C ALA A 2 -4.35 -17.42 23.09
N PRO A 3 -5.45 -16.71 23.42
CA PRO A 3 -6.65 -16.77 22.61
C PRO A 3 -6.39 -16.31 21.18
N PRO A 4 -7.20 -16.75 20.20
CA PRO A 4 -7.01 -16.33 18.80
C PRO A 4 -7.00 -14.83 18.61
N THR A 5 -7.82 -14.08 19.35
CA THR A 5 -7.87 -12.62 19.25
C THR A 5 -6.56 -11.98 19.68
N GLU A 6 -5.95 -12.46 20.74
CA GLU A 6 -4.65 -11.94 21.17
C GLU A 6 -3.57 -12.27 20.16
N ARG A 7 -3.61 -13.46 19.59
CA ARG A 7 -2.65 -13.86 18.58
C ARG A 7 -2.77 -13.00 17.34
N GLN A 8 -3.99 -12.69 16.94
CA GLN A 8 -4.24 -11.81 15.80
C GLN A 8 -3.73 -10.39 16.08
N GLY A 9 -3.97 -9.90 17.31
CA GLY A 9 -3.49 -8.57 17.71
C GLY A 9 -1.98 -8.48 17.77
N SER A 10 -1.27 -9.62 17.88
CA SER A 10 0.18 -9.64 17.92
C SER A 10 0.82 -9.80 16.54
N LEU A 11 0.03 -9.98 15.47
CA LEU A 11 0.55 -10.06 14.11
C LEU A 11 1.14 -8.73 13.70
N PRO A 12 2.14 -8.74 12.78
CA PRO A 12 2.87 -7.53 12.38
C PRO A 12 2.01 -6.33 12.01
N LEU A 13 0.86 -6.57 11.37
CA LEU A 13 0.00 -5.49 10.90
C LEU A 13 -1.36 -5.48 11.60
N GLY A 14 -1.47 -6.04 12.79
CA GLY A 14 -2.69 -6.27 13.55
C GLY A 14 -3.84 -5.30 13.30
N ASP A 15 -4.82 -5.72 12.51
CA ASP A 15 -6.06 -5.02 12.17
C ASP A 15 -5.88 -3.65 11.49
N ARG A 16 -4.66 -3.30 11.06
CA ARG A 16 -4.43 -2.05 10.33
C ARG A 16 -5.10 -2.12 8.96
N ARG A 17 -5.67 -1.01 8.55
CA ARG A 17 -6.39 -0.91 7.28
C ARG A 17 -5.46 -0.34 6.22
N ILE A 18 -5.14 -1.18 5.23
CA ILE A 18 -4.13 -0.86 4.21
C ILE A 18 -4.80 -0.78 2.84
N LEU A 19 -4.74 0.39 2.22
CA LEU A 19 -5.19 0.56 0.84
C LEU A 19 -4.15 -0.03 -0.10
N VAL A 20 -4.58 -0.83 -1.05
CA VAL A 20 -3.70 -1.39 -2.08
C VAL A 20 -4.23 -1.01 -3.45
N VAL A 21 -3.39 -0.35 -4.24
CA VAL A 21 -3.72 0.02 -5.63
C VAL A 21 -2.65 -0.60 -6.52
N GLU A 22 -3.06 -1.56 -7.35
CA GLU A 22 -2.17 -2.36 -8.19
C GLU A 22 -2.97 -2.92 -9.35
N ASP A 23 -2.56 -2.67 -10.59
CA ASP A 23 -3.29 -3.12 -11.78
C ASP A 23 -2.92 -4.54 -12.23
N GLN A 24 -1.77 -5.06 -11.82
CA GLN A 24 -1.37 -6.42 -12.19
C GLN A 24 -2.00 -7.41 -11.22
N ALA A 25 -2.94 -8.21 -11.73
CA ALA A 25 -3.76 -9.10 -10.90
C ALA A 25 -2.93 -10.05 -10.03
N LEU A 26 -1.87 -10.64 -10.59
CA LEU A 26 -1.07 -11.60 -9.84
C LEU A 26 -0.35 -10.93 -8.67
N ILE A 27 0.24 -9.77 -8.91
CA ILE A 27 0.93 -9.03 -7.85
C ILE A 27 -0.08 -8.57 -6.80
N ALA A 28 -1.24 -8.08 -7.23
CA ALA A 28 -2.30 -7.66 -6.31
C ALA A 28 -2.71 -8.80 -5.38
N MET A 29 -2.87 -10.01 -5.92
CA MET A 29 -3.23 -11.17 -5.12
C MET A 29 -2.14 -11.55 -4.13
N GLU A 30 -0.88 -11.51 -4.56
CA GLU A 30 0.25 -11.82 -3.68
C GLU A 30 0.35 -10.84 -2.52
N VAL A 31 0.18 -9.54 -2.80
CA VAL A 31 0.20 -8.51 -1.77
C VAL A 31 -0.97 -8.71 -0.81
N GLN A 32 -2.17 -8.95 -1.35
CA GLN A 32 -3.36 -9.18 -0.53
C GLN A 32 -3.13 -10.36 0.43
N ASP A 33 -2.61 -11.47 -0.07
CA ASP A 33 -2.33 -12.65 0.76
C ASP A 33 -1.30 -12.33 1.84
N CYS A 34 -0.24 -11.65 1.47
CA CYS A 34 0.81 -11.25 2.40
C CYS A 34 0.25 -10.41 3.54
N LEU A 35 -0.50 -9.37 3.20
CA LEU A 35 -1.06 -8.47 4.21
C LEU A 35 -2.10 -9.15 5.09
N SER A 36 -2.94 -9.99 4.50
CA SER A 36 -3.97 -10.71 5.26
C SER A 36 -3.32 -11.66 6.26
N ARG A 37 -2.28 -12.38 5.86
CA ARG A 37 -1.55 -13.27 6.77
C ARG A 37 -0.86 -12.50 7.90
N ALA A 38 -0.50 -11.26 7.64
CA ALA A 38 0.12 -10.38 8.64
C ALA A 38 -0.90 -9.69 9.54
N GLY A 39 -2.18 -9.96 9.36
CA GLY A 39 -3.24 -9.43 10.21
C GLY A 39 -3.89 -8.14 9.74
N ALA A 40 -3.51 -7.63 8.57
CA ALA A 40 -4.08 -6.39 8.07
C ALA A 40 -5.46 -6.60 7.48
N VAL A 41 -6.24 -5.53 7.47
CA VAL A 41 -7.48 -5.44 6.69
C VAL A 41 -7.12 -4.78 5.38
N VAL A 42 -7.25 -5.51 4.28
CA VAL A 42 -6.90 -5.00 2.95
C VAL A 42 -8.09 -4.26 2.36
N VAL A 43 -7.89 -2.99 2.03
CA VAL A 43 -8.88 -2.18 1.32
C VAL A 43 -8.49 -2.21 -0.16
N GLY A 44 -9.20 -2.96 -0.94
CA GLY A 44 -8.87 -3.28 -2.32
C GLY A 44 -8.49 -4.74 -2.47
N PRO A 45 -7.56 -5.10 -3.37
CA PRO A 45 -6.80 -4.21 -4.28
C PRO A 45 -7.67 -3.59 -5.38
N PHE A 46 -7.34 -2.35 -5.74
CA PHE A 46 -8.00 -1.67 -6.85
C PHE A 46 -7.01 -1.51 -8.00
N GLY A 47 -7.45 -1.82 -9.21
CA GLY A 47 -6.57 -1.78 -10.37
C GLY A 47 -6.68 -0.52 -11.20
N ARG A 48 -7.60 0.37 -10.87
CA ARG A 48 -7.87 1.58 -11.65
C ARG A 48 -7.75 2.82 -10.81
N LEU A 49 -7.27 3.89 -11.44
CA LEU A 49 -7.11 5.17 -10.77
C LEU A 49 -8.42 5.67 -10.13
N GLU A 50 -9.52 5.61 -10.86
CA GLU A 50 -10.81 6.14 -10.39
C GLU A 50 -11.28 5.46 -9.11
N ARG A 51 -11.14 4.11 -9.06
CA ARG A 51 -11.54 3.38 -7.86
C ARG A 51 -10.62 3.68 -6.70
N GLY A 52 -9.32 3.76 -6.96
CA GLY A 52 -8.35 4.11 -5.93
C GLY A 52 -8.62 5.50 -5.37
N LEU A 53 -8.93 6.46 -6.23
CA LEU A 53 -9.27 7.82 -5.80
C LEU A 53 -10.49 7.84 -4.90
N ALA A 54 -11.57 7.20 -5.33
CA ALA A 54 -12.82 7.18 -4.58
C ALA A 54 -12.62 6.56 -3.19
N GLU A 55 -11.89 5.47 -3.12
CA GLU A 55 -11.68 4.77 -1.86
C GLU A 55 -10.67 5.50 -0.97
N ALA A 56 -9.66 6.14 -1.55
CA ALA A 56 -8.70 6.95 -0.80
C ALA A 56 -9.37 8.14 -0.10
N GLU A 57 -10.44 8.67 -0.69
CA GLU A 57 -11.17 9.79 -0.11
C GLU A 57 -12.05 9.39 1.06
N LYS A 58 -12.70 8.22 0.97
CA LYS A 58 -13.76 7.88 1.92
C LYS A 58 -13.42 6.82 2.95
N GLN A 59 -12.44 5.97 2.70
CA GLN A 59 -12.12 4.87 3.60
C GLN A 59 -11.27 5.33 4.77
N SER A 60 -11.48 4.68 5.92
CA SER A 60 -10.57 4.81 7.04
C SER A 60 -9.33 3.99 6.73
N LEU A 61 -8.16 4.59 6.75
CA LEU A 61 -6.91 3.96 6.32
C LEU A 61 -5.77 4.28 7.28
N ASP A 62 -4.93 3.28 7.53
CA ASP A 62 -3.72 3.46 8.34
C ASP A 62 -2.48 3.65 7.46
N ALA A 63 -2.48 3.06 6.28
CA ALA A 63 -1.38 3.21 5.32
C ALA A 63 -1.85 2.79 3.94
N ALA A 64 -0.99 2.97 2.93
CA ALA A 64 -1.31 2.56 1.56
C ALA A 64 -0.06 2.13 0.79
N LEU A 65 -0.29 1.26 -0.19
CA LEU A 65 0.69 0.87 -1.20
C LEU A 65 0.12 1.24 -2.56
N LEU A 66 0.86 2.05 -3.31
CA LEU A 66 0.40 2.59 -4.59
C LEU A 66 1.35 2.20 -5.72
N ASP A 67 0.85 1.46 -6.70
CA ASP A 67 1.60 1.25 -7.93
C ASP A 67 1.65 2.59 -8.68
N VAL A 68 2.85 3.01 -9.07
CA VAL A 68 3.05 4.27 -9.79
C VAL A 68 2.34 4.26 -11.12
N ASP A 69 2.38 3.13 -11.83
CA ASP A 69 1.78 3.00 -13.14
C ASP A 69 0.54 2.12 -13.12
N LEU A 70 -0.62 2.71 -13.41
CA LEU A 70 -1.89 2.02 -13.47
C LEU A 70 -2.38 2.02 -14.92
N ASN A 71 -1.88 1.05 -15.71
CA ASN A 71 -2.20 0.95 -17.14
C ASN A 71 -1.90 2.24 -17.90
N GLY A 72 -0.71 2.81 -17.67
CA GLY A 72 -0.28 4.03 -18.34
C GLY A 72 -0.69 5.31 -17.65
N VAL A 73 -1.51 5.23 -16.60
CA VAL A 73 -1.93 6.40 -15.84
C VAL A 73 -1.18 6.41 -14.50
N ARG A 74 -0.65 7.55 -14.12
CA ARG A 74 0.14 7.67 -12.90
C ARG A 74 -0.76 7.81 -11.66
N CYS A 75 -0.31 7.27 -10.55
CA CYS A 75 -1.08 7.26 -9.30
C CYS A 75 -1.06 8.58 -8.54
N TRP A 76 -0.41 9.62 -9.05
CA TRP A 76 -0.19 10.86 -8.30
C TRP A 76 -1.46 11.47 -7.69
N PRO A 77 -2.61 11.46 -8.37
CA PRO A 77 -3.82 12.01 -7.74
C PRO A 77 -4.22 11.27 -6.45
N ILE A 78 -4.00 9.96 -6.38
CA ILE A 78 -4.28 9.19 -5.16
C ILE A 78 -3.29 9.60 -4.07
N ALA A 79 -2.01 9.72 -4.43
CA ALA A 79 -0.98 10.12 -3.47
C ALA A 79 -1.28 11.50 -2.88
N GLU A 80 -1.78 12.43 -3.69
CA GLU A 80 -2.15 13.76 -3.21
C GLU A 80 -3.26 13.70 -2.16
N ILE A 81 -4.28 12.87 -2.37
CA ILE A 81 -5.36 12.70 -1.40
C ILE A 81 -4.83 12.13 -0.10
N LEU A 82 -4.00 11.09 -0.18
CA LEU A 82 -3.44 10.46 1.01
C LEU A 82 -2.55 11.42 1.78
N ALA A 83 -1.73 12.18 1.08
CA ALA A 83 -0.87 13.19 1.71
C ALA A 83 -1.70 14.26 2.42
N ALA A 84 -2.77 14.73 1.78
CA ALA A 84 -3.66 15.72 2.39
C ALA A 84 -4.37 15.18 3.63
N ARG A 85 -4.64 13.87 3.67
CA ARG A 85 -5.26 13.21 4.82
C ARG A 85 -4.24 12.76 5.86
N ALA A 86 -2.96 13.01 5.63
CA ALA A 86 -1.87 12.57 6.52
C ALA A 86 -1.82 11.04 6.69
N ILE A 87 -2.19 10.30 5.64
CA ILE A 87 -2.10 8.85 5.62
C ILE A 87 -0.76 8.47 4.99
N PRO A 88 0.12 7.75 5.70
CA PRO A 88 1.41 7.37 5.15
C PRO A 88 1.27 6.33 4.04
N PHE A 89 2.14 6.41 3.04
CA PHE A 89 2.09 5.48 1.91
C PHE A 89 3.47 5.24 1.31
N ALA A 90 3.57 4.17 0.55
CA ALA A 90 4.76 3.86 -0.23
C ALA A 90 4.34 3.60 -1.68
N PHE A 91 5.24 3.91 -2.60
CA PHE A 91 5.04 3.60 -4.01
C PHE A 91 5.63 2.23 -4.33
N THR A 92 5.05 1.56 -5.32
CA THR A 92 5.68 0.39 -5.93
C THR A 92 5.87 0.69 -7.42
N THR A 93 6.96 0.19 -8.00
CA THR A 93 7.26 0.44 -9.40
C THR A 93 8.03 -0.74 -9.99
N GLY A 94 7.76 -1.04 -11.26
CA GLY A 94 8.46 -2.08 -12.00
C GLY A 94 9.76 -1.60 -12.63
N PHE A 95 9.94 -0.30 -12.76
CA PHE A 95 11.08 0.27 -13.47
C PHE A 95 11.67 1.41 -12.66
N ALA A 96 12.52 1.06 -11.70
CA ALA A 96 13.19 2.07 -10.87
C ALA A 96 13.93 3.06 -11.77
N GLY A 97 13.66 4.35 -11.58
CA GLY A 97 14.32 5.41 -12.31
C GLY A 97 13.77 5.69 -13.70
N SER A 98 12.85 4.87 -14.23
CA SER A 98 12.26 5.10 -15.55
C SER A 98 11.07 6.06 -15.53
N ILE A 99 10.43 6.21 -14.37
CA ILE A 99 9.32 7.13 -14.19
C ILE A 99 9.75 8.17 -13.17
N ALA A 100 9.76 9.44 -13.61
CA ALA A 100 10.16 10.53 -12.72
C ALA A 100 9.08 10.77 -11.67
N THR A 101 9.41 10.56 -10.41
CA THR A 101 8.52 10.87 -9.30
C THR A 101 8.50 12.38 -9.10
N PRO A 102 7.31 13.00 -9.00
CA PRO A 102 7.23 14.43 -8.69
C PRO A 102 8.01 14.78 -7.42
N GLU A 103 8.65 15.92 -7.41
CA GLU A 103 9.49 16.35 -6.30
C GLU A 103 8.73 16.33 -4.97
N ARG A 104 7.46 16.69 -4.98
CA ARG A 104 6.64 16.69 -3.76
C ARG A 104 6.49 15.32 -3.10
N PHE A 105 6.78 14.24 -3.85
CA PHE A 105 6.71 12.87 -3.32
C PHE A 105 8.09 12.23 -3.19
N ALA A 106 9.17 12.98 -3.36
CA ALA A 106 10.53 12.42 -3.38
C ALA A 106 10.93 11.74 -2.07
N GLY A 107 10.35 12.15 -0.95
CA GLY A 107 10.69 11.57 0.36
C GLY A 107 9.93 10.30 0.72
N TYR A 108 9.01 9.86 -0.10
CA TYR A 108 8.22 8.67 0.21
C TYR A 108 8.95 7.39 -0.19
N PRO A 109 8.78 6.30 0.58
CA PRO A 109 9.44 5.03 0.25
C PRO A 109 8.97 4.47 -1.09
N VAL A 110 9.86 3.76 -1.77
CA VAL A 110 9.57 3.11 -3.05
C VAL A 110 10.04 1.66 -2.97
N LEU A 111 9.14 0.73 -3.31
CA LEU A 111 9.47 -0.67 -3.48
C LEU A 111 9.59 -0.96 -4.96
N THR A 112 10.73 -1.50 -5.38
CA THR A 112 10.97 -1.88 -6.78
C THR A 112 10.57 -3.32 -7.00
N LYS A 113 9.77 -3.59 -8.03
CA LYS A 113 9.37 -4.95 -8.41
C LYS A 113 10.53 -5.66 -9.09
N PRO A 114 10.70 -6.96 -8.89
CA PRO A 114 9.95 -7.80 -7.96
C PRO A 114 10.44 -7.58 -6.53
N TYR A 115 9.51 -7.52 -5.59
CA TYR A 115 9.84 -7.38 -4.18
C TYR A 115 9.35 -8.61 -3.42
N ARG A 116 9.91 -8.83 -2.23
CA ARG A 116 9.55 -9.96 -1.38
C ARG A 116 8.51 -9.54 -0.36
N GLU A 117 7.81 -10.54 0.21
CA GLU A 117 6.87 -10.28 1.29
C GLU A 117 7.52 -9.52 2.44
N GLU A 118 8.74 -9.91 2.81
CA GLU A 118 9.48 -9.25 3.90
C GLU A 118 9.74 -7.78 3.62
N ASP A 119 9.93 -7.40 2.34
CA ASP A 119 10.12 -6.01 1.95
C ASP A 119 8.84 -5.21 2.14
N VAL A 120 7.71 -5.81 1.76
CA VAL A 120 6.38 -5.19 1.93
C VAL A 120 6.10 -4.95 3.41
N LEU A 121 6.31 -5.99 4.23
CA LEU A 121 6.06 -5.89 5.67
C LEU A 121 6.98 -4.89 6.34
N ALA A 122 8.25 -4.84 5.91
CA ALA A 122 9.22 -3.91 6.48
C ALA A 122 8.82 -2.46 6.21
N VAL A 123 8.43 -2.14 4.97
CA VAL A 123 8.05 -0.77 4.64
C VAL A 123 6.76 -0.37 5.35
N LEU A 124 5.79 -1.27 5.45
CA LEU A 124 4.54 -0.97 6.15
C LEU A 124 4.74 -0.77 7.64
N ARG A 125 5.57 -1.59 8.27
CA ARG A 125 5.89 -1.38 9.69
C ARG A 125 6.54 -0.02 9.92
N LYS A 126 7.40 0.39 9.02
CA LYS A 126 8.05 1.69 9.10
C LYS A 126 7.04 2.82 8.96
N LEU A 127 6.12 2.71 8.00
CA LEU A 127 5.06 3.70 7.81
C LEU A 127 4.15 3.80 9.03
N LEU A 128 3.80 2.66 9.61
CA LEU A 128 2.85 2.60 10.72
C LEU A 128 3.48 3.01 12.05
N ALA A 129 4.81 2.98 12.15
CA ALA A 129 5.52 3.38 13.37
C ALA A 129 5.69 4.91 13.49
N ALA A 130 5.48 5.60 12.38
CA ALA A 130 5.70 7.05 12.34
C ALA A 130 4.60 7.83 13.05
#